data_726dfa58d4ac3e87527b7e81ad8d7a4b
#
_entry.id   726dfa58d4ac3e87527b7e81ad8d7a4b
#
_cell.length_a   1.000
_cell.length_b   1.000
_cell.length_c   1.000
_cell.angle_alpha   90.00
_cell.angle_beta   90.00
_cell.angle_gamma   90.00
#
_symmetry.space_group_name_H-M   'P 1'
#
loop_
_entity.id
_entity.type
_entity.pdbx_description
1 polymer ?
#
loop_
_entity_poly.entity_id
_entity_poly.type
_entity_poly.pdbx_seq_one_letter_code
_entity_poly.pdbx_strand_id
1 'polypeptide(L)'
;IKNPDPEEYIPLLEETHCIKRWDAAPELPGAMQFGKYITAKGVLASVGHTQAEFEDIQTAYEAGYTHATHFYNAMPGFHKRKEYKYEGTVESIYLIDDMTVEVVADGIHVPPTILRLVYKIKGVERTCLITDALACAASDSKTAFDPRVIIEDGVCKLADRSALAGSVATMDRLIRTMVQNAEIPLADAVRMASETPARIMGVLDRKGTLERGKD
;
A
#
# COMPACT_ATOMS: atom_id res chain seq x y z
N ILE A 1 -6.66 -0.14 14.84
CA ILE A 1 -6.01 1.13 14.46
C ILE A 1 -6.04 2.03 15.67
N LYS A 2 -4.97 2.79 15.88
CA LYS A 2 -4.78 3.69 17.03
C LYS A 2 -4.60 5.12 16.52
N ASN A 3 -5.11 6.10 17.26
CA ASN A 3 -4.81 7.51 16.98
C ASN A 3 -3.31 7.76 17.12
N PRO A 4 -2.69 8.54 16.24
CA PRO A 4 -1.29 8.96 16.40
C PRO A 4 -1.10 9.73 17.70
N ASP A 5 -0.16 9.28 18.54
CA ASP A 5 0.16 9.86 19.83
C ASP A 5 1.56 10.49 19.78
N PRO A 6 1.70 11.82 19.93
CA PRO A 6 2.99 12.48 19.92
C PRO A 6 3.96 11.96 21.00
N GLU A 7 3.45 11.52 22.15
CA GLU A 7 4.29 10.96 23.23
C GLU A 7 4.92 9.62 22.83
N GLU A 8 4.38 8.93 21.81
CA GLU A 8 4.92 7.68 21.28
C GLU A 8 5.78 7.90 20.04
N TYR A 9 5.26 8.60 19.01
CA TYR A 9 5.98 8.67 17.74
C TYR A 9 7.15 9.65 17.73
N ILE A 10 7.11 10.74 18.54
CA ILE A 10 8.22 11.69 18.59
C ILE A 10 9.50 11.05 19.13
N PRO A 11 9.50 10.40 20.32
CA PRO A 11 10.70 9.74 20.82
C PRO A 11 11.26 8.70 19.87
N LEU A 12 10.39 7.88 19.26
CA LEU A 12 10.84 6.86 18.28
C LEU A 12 11.58 7.47 17.09
N LEU A 13 11.12 8.60 16.57
CA LEU A 13 11.78 9.28 15.43
C LEU A 13 13.02 10.08 15.83
N GLU A 14 13.14 10.47 17.08
CA GLU A 14 14.33 11.14 17.60
C GLU A 14 15.44 10.14 17.96
N GLU A 15 15.07 8.95 18.43
CA GLU A 15 16.01 7.89 18.80
C GLU A 15 16.52 7.09 17.59
N THR A 16 15.76 7.04 16.48
CA THR A 16 16.13 6.23 15.31
C THR A 16 15.94 6.96 13.99
N HIS A 17 16.84 6.69 13.05
CA HIS A 17 16.76 7.16 11.66
C HIS A 17 16.40 6.05 10.66
N CYS A 18 16.02 4.86 11.15
CA CYS A 18 15.73 3.71 10.31
C CYS A 18 14.28 3.69 9.79
N ILE A 19 13.37 4.44 10.40
CA ILE A 19 11.98 4.55 9.94
C ILE A 19 11.96 5.41 8.68
N LYS A 20 11.54 4.82 7.57
CA LYS A 20 11.49 5.50 6.25
C LYS A 20 10.07 5.71 5.73
N ARG A 21 9.11 4.95 6.25
CA ARG A 21 7.68 5.08 5.94
C ARG A 21 6.86 4.83 7.19
N TRP A 22 5.74 5.53 7.31
CA TRP A 22 4.77 5.31 8.37
C TRP A 22 3.36 5.55 7.86
N ASP A 23 2.47 4.61 8.19
CA ASP A 23 1.09 4.61 7.72
C ASP A 23 0.15 5.13 8.80
N ALA A 24 -0.87 5.89 8.40
CA ALA A 24 -1.96 6.29 9.29
C ALA A 24 -3.28 6.42 8.53
N ALA A 25 -4.38 6.33 9.28
CA ALA A 25 -5.71 6.66 8.80
C ALA A 25 -5.94 8.17 8.98
N PRO A 26 -6.08 8.93 7.89
CA PRO A 26 -6.07 10.40 7.97
C PRO A 26 -7.27 10.99 8.70
N GLU A 27 -8.42 10.32 8.73
CA GLU A 27 -9.61 10.75 9.45
C GLU A 27 -9.47 10.70 10.98
N LEU A 28 -8.42 10.05 11.49
CA LEU A 28 -8.24 9.91 12.94
C LEU A 28 -7.71 11.20 13.58
N PRO A 29 -8.14 11.50 14.81
CA PRO A 29 -7.60 12.62 15.58
C PRO A 29 -6.08 12.58 15.68
N GLY A 30 -5.43 13.70 15.36
CA GLY A 30 -3.96 13.82 15.40
C GLY A 30 -3.25 13.40 14.12
N ALA A 31 -3.94 12.77 13.15
CA ALA A 31 -3.31 12.25 11.93
C ALA A 31 -2.67 13.35 11.06
N MET A 32 -3.28 14.53 10.98
CA MET A 32 -2.72 15.63 10.20
C MET A 32 -1.44 16.20 10.81
N GLN A 33 -1.39 16.33 12.14
CA GLN A 33 -0.18 16.74 12.86
C GLN A 33 0.93 15.69 12.73
N PHE A 34 0.56 14.42 12.84
CA PHE A 34 1.46 13.30 12.62
C PHE A 34 2.09 13.34 11.22
N GLY A 35 1.28 13.47 10.16
CA GLY A 35 1.74 13.56 8.78
C GLY A 35 2.75 14.69 8.58
N LYS A 36 2.42 15.90 9.03
CA LYS A 36 3.31 17.07 8.96
C LYS A 36 4.63 16.84 9.71
N TYR A 37 4.57 16.21 10.88
CA TYR A 37 5.76 15.97 11.70
C TYR A 37 6.70 14.94 11.04
N ILE A 38 6.16 13.78 10.63
CA ILE A 38 7.00 12.71 10.08
C ILE A 38 7.59 13.11 8.72
N THR A 39 6.84 13.82 7.88
CA THR A 39 7.35 14.28 6.57
C THR A 39 8.44 15.33 6.73
N ALA A 40 8.37 16.22 7.73
CA ALA A 40 9.43 17.15 8.08
C ALA A 40 10.72 16.43 8.54
N LYS A 41 10.64 15.18 9.02
CA LYS A 41 11.78 14.31 9.37
C LYS A 41 12.23 13.42 8.19
N GLY A 42 11.66 13.59 7.00
CA GLY A 42 12.02 12.80 5.80
C GLY A 42 11.42 11.38 5.79
N VAL A 43 10.36 11.13 6.56
CA VAL A 43 9.63 9.88 6.56
C VAL A 43 8.43 9.98 5.62
N LEU A 44 8.25 9.01 4.75
CA LEU A 44 7.10 8.93 3.84
C LEU A 44 5.82 8.67 4.65
N ALA A 45 4.89 9.62 4.62
CA ALA A 45 3.56 9.44 5.20
C ALA A 45 2.65 8.72 4.20
N SER A 46 2.02 7.64 4.62
CA SER A 46 1.14 6.82 3.80
C SER A 46 -0.25 6.69 4.40
N VAL A 47 -1.27 6.70 3.54
CA VAL A 47 -2.65 6.44 3.90
C VAL A 47 -2.90 4.94 3.91
N GLY A 48 -3.40 4.40 5.01
CA GLY A 48 -3.74 2.98 5.10
C GLY A 48 -4.77 2.67 6.19
N HIS A 49 -5.53 1.58 6.05
CA HIS A 49 -6.55 1.15 7.00
C HIS A 49 -7.53 2.26 7.38
N THR A 50 -8.15 2.90 6.43
CA THR A 50 -8.88 4.16 6.57
C THR A 50 -10.33 4.04 6.11
N GLN A 51 -11.18 4.93 6.60
CA GLN A 51 -12.54 5.18 6.10
C GLN A 51 -12.67 6.60 5.50
N ALA A 52 -11.53 7.25 5.23
CA ALA A 52 -11.47 8.61 4.72
C ALA A 52 -12.18 8.79 3.38
N GLU A 53 -12.85 9.91 3.23
CA GLU A 53 -13.46 10.39 1.98
C GLU A 53 -12.60 11.47 1.34
N PHE A 54 -13.09 12.13 0.29
CA PHE A 54 -12.28 13.03 -0.52
C PHE A 54 -11.69 14.21 0.27
N GLU A 55 -12.48 14.85 1.13
CA GLU A 55 -12.02 16.00 1.92
C GLU A 55 -10.90 15.60 2.91
N ASP A 56 -11.01 14.41 3.51
CA ASP A 56 -9.99 13.87 4.41
C ASP A 56 -8.69 13.59 3.64
N ILE A 57 -8.78 12.95 2.47
CA ILE A 57 -7.63 12.61 1.63
C ILE A 57 -6.96 13.86 1.08
N GLN A 58 -7.72 14.86 0.64
CA GLN A 58 -7.17 16.13 0.18
C GLN A 58 -6.41 16.85 1.31
N THR A 59 -7.01 16.93 2.49
CA THR A 59 -6.37 17.51 3.68
C THR A 59 -5.11 16.73 4.09
N ALA A 60 -5.17 15.40 4.00
CA ALA A 60 -4.02 14.53 4.26
C ALA A 60 -2.89 14.78 3.26
N TYR A 61 -3.20 14.92 1.98
CA TYR A 61 -2.21 15.23 0.96
C TYR A 61 -1.49 16.56 1.26
N GLU A 62 -2.24 17.60 1.65
CA GLU A 62 -1.68 18.89 2.10
C GLU A 62 -0.84 18.77 3.38
N ALA A 63 -1.14 17.76 4.21
CA ALA A 63 -0.36 17.43 5.41
C ALA A 63 0.85 16.51 5.14
N GLY A 64 1.11 16.15 3.87
CA GLY A 64 2.27 15.40 3.44
C GLY A 64 2.06 13.90 3.20
N TYR A 65 0.83 13.40 3.25
CA TYR A 65 0.52 12.01 2.86
C TYR A 65 0.51 11.90 1.34
N THR A 66 1.57 11.34 0.77
CA THR A 66 1.75 11.24 -0.67
C THR A 66 1.72 9.81 -1.20
N HIS A 67 1.41 8.85 -0.34
CA HIS A 67 1.41 7.43 -0.67
C HIS A 67 0.17 6.74 -0.10
N ALA A 68 -0.24 5.61 -0.70
CA ALA A 68 -1.33 4.77 -0.20
C ALA A 68 -0.87 3.31 -0.09
N THR A 69 -0.98 2.79 1.12
CA THR A 69 -0.62 1.43 1.51
C THR A 69 -1.65 0.42 1.02
N HIS A 70 -1.21 -0.75 0.48
CA HIS A 70 -2.03 -1.86 -0.03
C HIS A 70 -3.37 -1.42 -0.63
N PHE A 71 -3.28 -0.49 -1.58
CA PHE A 71 -4.39 0.20 -2.23
C PHE A 71 -5.53 -0.75 -2.61
N TYR A 72 -6.76 -0.36 -2.35
CA TYR A 72 -8.01 -1.16 -2.37
C TYR A 72 -8.25 -2.02 -1.12
N ASN A 73 -7.25 -2.33 -0.31
CA ASN A 73 -7.44 -3.15 0.87
C ASN A 73 -7.61 -2.28 2.12
N ALA A 74 -8.57 -2.65 2.99
CA ALA A 74 -8.92 -1.93 4.21
C ALA A 74 -9.19 -0.42 3.99
N MET A 75 -9.79 -0.07 2.84
CA MET A 75 -10.24 1.28 2.49
C MET A 75 -11.52 1.21 1.63
N PRO A 76 -12.48 2.14 1.79
CA PRO A 76 -13.70 2.16 1.02
C PRO A 76 -13.44 2.61 -0.43
N GLY A 77 -14.16 2.01 -1.36
CA GLY A 77 -14.40 2.54 -2.69
C GLY A 77 -15.78 3.21 -2.77
N PHE A 78 -16.18 3.56 -3.99
CA PHE A 78 -17.49 4.13 -4.28
C PHE A 78 -18.63 3.31 -3.65
N HIS A 79 -19.45 3.98 -2.87
CA HIS A 79 -20.47 3.30 -2.07
C HIS A 79 -21.77 4.11 -1.95
N LYS A 80 -22.79 3.48 -1.35
CA LYS A 80 -24.08 4.12 -1.05
C LYS A 80 -24.28 4.25 0.45
N ARG A 81 -24.78 5.42 0.86
CA ARG A 81 -25.37 5.64 2.19
C ARG A 81 -26.82 6.05 1.97
N LYS A 82 -27.77 5.16 2.30
CA LYS A 82 -29.19 5.24 1.95
C LYS A 82 -29.35 5.36 0.41
N GLU A 83 -30.02 6.40 -0.08
CA GLU A 83 -30.23 6.66 -1.51
C GLU A 83 -29.06 7.39 -2.19
N TYR A 84 -28.17 8.05 -1.43
CA TYR A 84 -27.08 8.86 -1.95
C TYR A 84 -25.83 8.02 -2.22
N LYS A 85 -25.03 8.52 -3.15
CA LYS A 85 -23.76 7.90 -3.56
C LYS A 85 -22.61 8.77 -3.07
N TYR A 86 -21.53 8.10 -2.64
CA TYR A 86 -20.33 8.74 -2.12
C TYR A 86 -19.10 8.08 -2.73
N GLU A 87 -18.09 8.88 -2.98
CA GLU A 87 -16.76 8.40 -3.25
C GLU A 87 -16.15 7.83 -1.95
N GLY A 88 -15.20 6.93 -2.13
CA GLY A 88 -14.39 6.45 -1.02
C GLY A 88 -12.95 6.90 -1.14
N THR A 89 -12.10 6.36 -0.30
CA THR A 89 -10.66 6.59 -0.31
C THR A 89 -10.03 6.26 -1.68
N VAL A 90 -10.52 5.21 -2.33
CA VAL A 90 -9.98 4.74 -3.61
C VAL A 90 -10.12 5.81 -4.69
N GLU A 91 -11.33 6.32 -4.89
CA GLU A 91 -11.59 7.36 -5.90
C GLU A 91 -10.87 8.66 -5.56
N SER A 92 -10.81 9.00 -4.28
CA SER A 92 -10.13 10.20 -3.78
C SER A 92 -8.64 10.17 -4.10
N ILE A 93 -7.97 9.04 -3.88
CA ILE A 93 -6.55 8.85 -4.22
C ILE A 93 -6.32 8.88 -5.74
N TYR A 94 -7.25 8.38 -6.54
CA TYR A 94 -7.15 8.49 -7.99
C TYR A 94 -7.21 9.94 -8.49
N LEU A 95 -8.00 10.80 -7.86
CA LEU A 95 -8.15 12.20 -8.23
C LEU A 95 -6.92 13.06 -7.90
N ILE A 96 -6.06 12.61 -7.00
CA ILE A 96 -4.80 13.30 -6.69
C ILE A 96 -3.68 12.63 -7.50
N ASP A 97 -3.34 13.24 -8.63
CA ASP A 97 -2.40 12.67 -9.60
C ASP A 97 -1.05 12.28 -9.00
N ASP A 98 -0.51 13.11 -8.11
CA ASP A 98 0.83 12.91 -7.53
C ASP A 98 0.89 11.87 -6.41
N MET A 99 -0.25 11.44 -5.89
CA MET A 99 -0.26 10.33 -4.92
C MET A 99 0.18 9.02 -5.58
N THR A 100 1.15 8.38 -4.97
CA THR A 100 1.62 7.04 -5.34
C THR A 100 0.84 5.96 -4.59
N VAL A 101 0.75 4.76 -5.16
CA VAL A 101 0.03 3.64 -4.57
C VAL A 101 0.86 2.37 -4.57
N GLU A 102 0.67 1.51 -3.60
CA GLU A 102 1.18 0.14 -3.62
C GLU A 102 0.04 -0.87 -3.69
N VAL A 103 0.21 -1.93 -4.48
CA VAL A 103 -0.83 -2.93 -4.68
C VAL A 103 -0.32 -4.34 -4.42
N VAL A 104 -1.15 -5.15 -3.78
CA VAL A 104 -0.95 -6.60 -3.63
C VAL A 104 -1.48 -7.27 -4.88
N ALA A 105 -0.59 -7.47 -5.86
CA ALA A 105 -0.94 -7.92 -7.21
C ALA A 105 -0.98 -9.45 -7.34
N ASP A 106 -1.48 -10.16 -6.34
CA ASP A 106 -1.59 -11.63 -6.35
C ASP A 106 -2.81 -12.14 -7.14
N GLY A 107 -3.68 -11.24 -7.60
CA GLY A 107 -4.91 -11.54 -8.34
C GLY A 107 -6.08 -11.94 -7.45
N ILE A 108 -5.90 -11.93 -6.12
CA ILE A 108 -6.92 -12.27 -5.11
C ILE A 108 -7.27 -11.04 -4.27
N HIS A 109 -6.27 -10.37 -3.67
CA HIS A 109 -6.47 -9.10 -2.94
C HIS A 109 -7.01 -8.01 -3.86
N VAL A 110 -6.45 -7.93 -5.06
CA VAL A 110 -6.93 -7.02 -6.11
C VAL A 110 -7.13 -7.83 -7.39
N PRO A 111 -8.37 -7.92 -7.90
CA PRO A 111 -8.64 -8.64 -9.13
C PRO A 111 -7.83 -8.10 -10.32
N PRO A 112 -7.45 -8.95 -11.31
CA PRO A 112 -6.63 -8.53 -12.43
C PRO A 112 -7.20 -7.34 -13.23
N THR A 113 -8.53 -7.27 -13.38
CA THR A 113 -9.19 -6.13 -14.03
C THR A 113 -8.99 -4.82 -13.29
N ILE A 114 -8.98 -4.87 -11.96
CA ILE A 114 -8.71 -3.69 -11.11
C ILE A 114 -7.22 -3.35 -11.13
N LEU A 115 -6.31 -4.33 -11.11
CA LEU A 115 -4.87 -4.08 -11.31
C LEU A 115 -4.60 -3.34 -12.62
N ARG A 116 -5.29 -3.73 -13.70
CA ARG A 116 -5.23 -3.04 -14.99
C ARG A 116 -5.80 -1.63 -14.93
N LEU A 117 -6.85 -1.39 -14.15
CA LEU A 117 -7.41 -0.06 -13.92
C LEU A 117 -6.42 0.84 -13.17
N VAL A 118 -5.79 0.35 -12.10
CA VAL A 118 -4.73 1.06 -11.37
C VAL A 118 -3.60 1.46 -12.32
N TYR A 119 -3.10 0.51 -13.11
CA TYR A 119 -2.06 0.78 -14.10
C TYR A 119 -2.48 1.86 -15.12
N LYS A 120 -3.73 1.83 -15.60
CA LYS A 120 -4.23 2.83 -16.56
C LYS A 120 -4.32 4.24 -15.98
N ILE A 121 -4.67 4.38 -14.72
CA ILE A 121 -4.88 5.69 -14.08
C ILE A 121 -3.57 6.21 -13.46
N LYS A 122 -2.90 5.40 -12.66
CA LYS A 122 -1.68 5.82 -11.93
C LYS A 122 -0.40 5.63 -12.76
N GLY A 123 -0.39 4.68 -13.68
CA GLY A 123 0.78 4.38 -14.50
C GLY A 123 1.92 3.72 -13.73
N VAL A 124 3.00 3.40 -14.44
CA VAL A 124 4.19 2.72 -13.89
C VAL A 124 4.87 3.55 -12.82
N GLU A 125 4.95 4.85 -13.03
CA GLU A 125 5.72 5.76 -12.17
C GLU A 125 5.08 5.97 -10.78
N ARG A 126 3.80 5.69 -10.63
CA ARG A 126 3.05 5.93 -9.40
C ARG A 126 2.44 4.68 -8.79
N THR A 127 2.72 3.51 -9.36
CA THR A 127 2.26 2.23 -8.84
C THR A 127 3.45 1.34 -8.49
N CYS A 128 3.55 0.87 -7.25
CA CYS A 128 4.49 -0.19 -6.89
C CYS A 128 3.77 -1.48 -6.48
N LEU A 129 4.43 -2.61 -6.70
CA LEU A 129 3.96 -3.92 -6.29
C LEU A 129 4.53 -4.23 -4.91
N ILE A 130 3.68 -4.73 -4.03
CA ILE A 130 4.07 -5.23 -2.71
C ILE A 130 3.48 -6.62 -2.48
N THR A 131 4.15 -7.43 -1.70
CA THR A 131 3.64 -8.76 -1.36
C THR A 131 2.67 -8.72 -0.18
N ASP A 132 2.85 -7.81 0.75
CA ASP A 132 2.15 -7.81 2.04
C ASP A 132 2.18 -9.19 2.70
N ALA A 133 3.34 -9.86 2.58
CA ALA A 133 3.53 -11.27 2.88
C ALA A 133 3.68 -11.51 4.37
N LEU A 134 2.94 -12.48 4.88
CA LEU A 134 3.14 -13.01 6.22
C LEU A 134 4.41 -13.86 6.30
N ALA A 135 4.90 -14.10 7.52
CA ALA A 135 6.10 -14.87 7.78
C ALA A 135 6.06 -16.33 7.24
N CYS A 136 4.88 -16.86 6.96
CA CYS A 136 4.68 -18.18 6.34
C CYS A 136 4.76 -18.15 4.80
N ALA A 137 4.88 -17.00 4.17
CA ALA A 137 5.01 -16.91 2.72
C ALA A 137 6.31 -17.56 2.23
N ALA A 138 6.27 -18.10 0.99
CA ALA A 138 7.38 -18.80 0.38
C ALA A 138 7.94 -19.99 1.20
N SER A 139 7.14 -20.56 2.09
CA SER A 139 7.45 -21.76 2.86
C SER A 139 6.52 -22.92 2.48
N ASP A 140 6.91 -24.15 2.86
CA ASP A 140 6.05 -25.33 2.71
C ASP A 140 4.97 -25.43 3.81
N SER A 141 4.89 -24.44 4.68
CA SER A 141 3.91 -24.40 5.76
C SER A 141 2.49 -24.28 5.20
N LYS A 142 1.60 -25.12 5.71
CA LYS A 142 0.16 -25.06 5.42
C LYS A 142 -0.61 -24.28 6.48
N THR A 143 0.09 -23.75 7.48
CA THR A 143 -0.50 -22.99 8.59
C THR A 143 0.23 -21.68 8.78
N ALA A 144 -0.51 -20.63 9.09
CA ALA A 144 0.06 -19.37 9.54
C ALA A 144 0.60 -19.50 10.98
N PHE A 145 1.58 -18.66 11.34
CA PHE A 145 2.10 -18.62 12.72
C PHE A 145 1.09 -18.00 13.70
N ASP A 146 0.21 -17.14 13.21
CA ASP A 146 -0.87 -16.55 14.02
C ASP A 146 -2.11 -17.47 13.94
N PRO A 147 -2.64 -17.95 15.09
CA PRO A 147 -3.81 -18.83 15.11
C PRO A 147 -5.10 -18.18 14.59
N ARG A 148 -5.12 -16.85 14.48
CA ARG A 148 -6.23 -16.10 13.90
C ARG A 148 -6.23 -16.13 12.36
N VAL A 149 -5.20 -16.67 11.74
CA VAL A 149 -5.02 -16.70 10.29
C VAL A 149 -4.98 -18.14 9.80
N ILE A 150 -5.72 -18.41 8.73
CA ILE A 150 -5.68 -19.67 7.99
C ILE A 150 -5.14 -19.44 6.58
N ILE A 151 -4.48 -20.46 6.02
CA ILE A 151 -4.03 -20.49 4.62
C ILE A 151 -4.99 -21.40 3.86
N GLU A 152 -5.72 -20.84 2.91
CA GLU A 152 -6.70 -21.55 2.11
C GLU A 152 -6.78 -20.93 0.71
N ASP A 153 -6.95 -21.75 -0.34
CA ASP A 153 -7.03 -21.30 -1.74
C ASP A 153 -5.82 -20.44 -2.20
N GLY A 154 -4.64 -20.69 -1.61
CA GLY A 154 -3.41 -19.94 -1.95
C GLY A 154 -3.36 -18.51 -1.42
N VAL A 155 -4.17 -18.18 -0.39
CA VAL A 155 -4.23 -16.88 0.25
C VAL A 155 -4.41 -17.01 1.77
N CYS A 156 -3.99 -16.00 2.51
CA CYS A 156 -4.27 -15.91 3.95
C CYS A 156 -5.63 -15.25 4.19
N LYS A 157 -6.38 -15.81 5.13
CA LYS A 157 -7.71 -15.34 5.56
C LYS A 157 -7.74 -15.26 7.08
N LEU A 158 -8.54 -14.39 7.65
CA LEU A 158 -8.91 -14.51 9.05
C LEU A 158 -9.67 -15.84 9.27
N ALA A 159 -9.44 -16.48 10.41
CA ALA A 159 -10.04 -17.78 10.73
C ALA A 159 -11.58 -17.76 10.72
N ASP A 160 -12.18 -16.60 11.02
CA ASP A 160 -13.62 -16.36 10.92
C ASP A 160 -14.10 -16.05 9.49
N ARG A 161 -13.19 -15.99 8.52
CA ARG A 161 -13.45 -15.68 7.10
C ARG A 161 -14.06 -14.30 6.83
N SER A 162 -13.93 -13.38 7.76
CA SER A 162 -14.46 -12.02 7.60
C SER A 162 -13.61 -11.14 6.64
N ALA A 163 -12.31 -11.47 6.48
CA ALA A 163 -11.40 -10.72 5.62
C ALA A 163 -10.19 -11.56 5.19
N LEU A 164 -9.48 -11.08 4.17
CA LEU A 164 -8.11 -11.51 3.89
C LEU A 164 -7.17 -10.94 4.98
N ALA A 165 -6.02 -11.58 5.19
CA ALA A 165 -5.13 -11.25 6.31
C ALA A 165 -3.67 -11.33 5.88
N GLY A 166 -3.18 -10.33 5.16
CA GLY A 166 -1.88 -10.38 4.50
C GLY A 166 -1.83 -11.45 3.41
N SER A 167 -0.67 -11.72 2.84
CA SER A 167 -0.55 -12.66 1.73
C SER A 167 0.47 -13.76 1.96
N VAL A 168 0.44 -14.77 1.09
CA VAL A 168 1.51 -15.76 0.90
C VAL A 168 2.20 -15.58 -0.47
N ALA A 169 1.90 -14.49 -1.16
CA ALA A 169 2.42 -14.23 -2.47
C ALA A 169 3.90 -13.82 -2.43
N THR A 170 4.65 -14.28 -3.42
CA THR A 170 6.03 -13.86 -3.68
C THR A 170 6.06 -12.82 -4.80
N MET A 171 7.09 -12.00 -4.88
CA MET A 171 7.18 -10.93 -5.87
C MET A 171 7.12 -11.47 -7.32
N ASP A 172 7.71 -12.63 -7.60
CA ASP A 172 7.64 -13.25 -8.92
C ASP A 172 6.21 -13.68 -9.29
N ARG A 173 5.41 -14.13 -8.31
CA ARG A 173 3.98 -14.37 -8.52
C ARG A 173 3.24 -13.09 -8.88
N LEU A 174 3.52 -11.98 -8.19
CA LEU A 174 2.89 -10.69 -8.49
C LEU A 174 3.19 -10.25 -9.92
N ILE A 175 4.46 -10.31 -10.34
CA ILE A 175 4.88 -9.96 -11.71
C ILE A 175 4.16 -10.87 -12.73
N ARG A 176 4.07 -12.18 -12.48
CA ARG A 176 3.33 -13.10 -13.37
C ARG A 176 1.85 -12.72 -13.47
N THR A 177 1.22 -12.41 -12.37
CA THR A 177 -0.18 -11.99 -12.35
C THR A 177 -0.39 -10.70 -13.15
N MET A 178 0.49 -9.72 -12.98
CA MET A 178 0.44 -8.47 -13.75
C MET A 178 0.55 -8.74 -15.26
N VAL A 179 1.48 -9.60 -15.66
CA VAL A 179 1.71 -9.89 -17.10
C VAL A 179 0.62 -10.79 -17.67
N GLN A 180 0.33 -11.92 -17.04
CA GLN A 180 -0.51 -12.96 -17.60
C GLN A 180 -2.01 -12.72 -17.44
N ASN A 181 -2.40 -12.07 -16.33
CA ASN A 181 -3.81 -11.89 -15.99
C ASN A 181 -4.28 -10.43 -16.14
N ALA A 182 -3.44 -9.46 -15.79
CA ALA A 182 -3.76 -8.03 -15.95
C ALA A 182 -3.31 -7.47 -17.31
N GLU A 183 -2.58 -8.26 -18.12
CA GLU A 183 -2.11 -7.89 -19.46
C GLU A 183 -1.19 -6.66 -19.48
N ILE A 184 -0.37 -6.50 -18.45
CA ILE A 184 0.59 -5.41 -18.33
C ILE A 184 1.93 -5.83 -18.98
N PRO A 185 2.62 -4.95 -19.72
CA PRO A 185 3.92 -5.27 -20.29
C PRO A 185 4.92 -5.70 -19.21
N LEU A 186 5.72 -6.74 -19.50
CA LEU A 186 6.69 -7.28 -18.54
C LEU A 186 7.65 -6.20 -18.01
N ALA A 187 8.14 -5.33 -18.88
CA ALA A 187 9.05 -4.26 -18.48
C ALA A 187 8.40 -3.33 -17.45
N ASP A 188 7.13 -3.00 -17.62
CA ASP A 188 6.39 -2.14 -16.69
C ASP A 188 6.10 -2.85 -15.37
N ALA A 189 5.73 -4.13 -15.40
CA ALA A 189 5.53 -4.94 -14.20
C ALA A 189 6.83 -5.05 -13.37
N VAL A 190 7.98 -5.23 -14.03
CA VAL A 190 9.29 -5.25 -13.36
C VAL A 190 9.63 -3.88 -12.79
N ARG A 191 9.40 -2.79 -13.51
CA ARG A 191 9.64 -1.42 -13.00
C ARG A 191 8.79 -1.13 -11.77
N MET A 192 7.53 -1.52 -11.77
CA MET A 192 6.64 -1.38 -10.60
C MET A 192 7.08 -2.22 -9.40
N ALA A 193 7.86 -3.30 -9.61
CA ALA A 193 8.39 -4.15 -8.55
C ALA A 193 9.80 -3.72 -8.07
N SER A 194 10.49 -2.82 -8.78
CA SER A 194 11.90 -2.50 -8.51
C SER A 194 12.19 -0.99 -8.55
N GLU A 195 12.18 -0.38 -9.71
CA GLU A 195 12.55 1.02 -9.92
C GLU A 195 11.57 1.98 -9.20
N THR A 196 10.28 1.78 -9.38
CA THR A 196 9.25 2.65 -8.80
C THR A 196 9.28 2.64 -7.27
N PRO A 197 9.27 1.50 -6.57
CA PRO A 197 9.41 1.50 -5.11
C PRO A 197 10.76 2.07 -4.64
N ALA A 198 11.85 1.84 -5.36
CA ALA A 198 13.15 2.42 -5.00
C ALA A 198 13.14 3.95 -5.08
N ARG A 199 12.46 4.52 -6.08
CA ARG A 199 12.28 5.96 -6.23
C ARG A 199 11.37 6.54 -5.13
N ILE A 200 10.24 5.90 -4.84
CA ILE A 200 9.30 6.32 -3.79
C ILE A 200 10.00 6.33 -2.42
N MET A 201 10.83 5.33 -2.16
CA MET A 201 11.59 5.20 -0.91
C MET A 201 12.90 6.02 -0.89
N GLY A 202 13.21 6.78 -1.95
CA GLY A 202 14.39 7.63 -2.01
C GLY A 202 15.71 6.87 -2.04
N VAL A 203 15.75 5.66 -2.61
CA VAL A 203 16.95 4.79 -2.67
C VAL A 203 17.32 4.39 -4.11
N LEU A 204 16.78 5.11 -5.10
CA LEU A 204 17.00 4.80 -6.52
C LEU A 204 18.47 4.98 -6.94
N ASP A 205 19.23 5.77 -6.23
CA ASP A 205 20.68 5.92 -6.41
C ASP A 205 21.46 4.61 -6.15
N ARG A 206 20.92 3.73 -5.28
CA ARG A 206 21.56 2.46 -4.90
C ARG A 206 20.83 1.21 -5.40
N LYS A 207 19.52 1.27 -5.62
CA LYS A 207 18.66 0.11 -5.90
C LYS A 207 17.68 0.39 -7.02
N GLY A 208 17.04 -0.67 -7.53
CA GLY A 208 15.88 -0.57 -8.40
C GLY A 208 16.17 -0.68 -9.90
N THR A 209 17.43 -0.55 -10.32
CA THR A 209 17.87 -0.72 -11.72
C THR A 209 19.14 -1.56 -11.80
N LEU A 210 19.38 -2.21 -12.97
CA LEU A 210 20.58 -3.00 -13.24
C LEU A 210 21.71 -2.11 -13.78
N GLU A 211 22.09 -1.09 -13.03
CA GLU A 211 23.17 -0.19 -13.37
C GLU A 211 24.45 -0.52 -12.58
N ARG A 212 25.60 -0.25 -13.19
CA ARG A 212 26.89 -0.50 -12.53
C ARG A 212 27.02 0.34 -11.26
N GLY A 213 27.34 -0.31 -10.13
CA GLY A 213 27.53 0.34 -8.83
C GLY A 213 26.27 0.36 -7.95
N LYS A 214 25.16 -0.21 -8.40
CA LYS A 214 23.98 -0.45 -7.57
C LYS A 214 23.97 -1.84 -6.92
N ASP A 215 23.26 -1.96 -5.79
CA ASP A 215 23.08 -3.23 -5.05
C ASP A 215 22.22 -4.25 -5.85
#